data_6ca0d1234b275e0a2daa2742ce283d63
#
_entry.id   6ca0d1234b275e0a2daa2742ce283d63
#
_cell.length_a   1.000
_cell.length_b   1.000
_cell.length_c   1.000
_cell.angle_alpha   90.00
_cell.angle_beta   90.00
_cell.angle_gamma   90.00
#
_symmetry.space_group_name_H-M   'P 1'
#
loop_
_entity.id
_entity.type
_entity.pdbx_description
1 polymer ?
#
loop_
_entity_poly.entity_id
_entity_poly.type
_entity_poly.pdbx_seq_one_letter_code
_entity_poly.pdbx_strand_id
1 'polypeptide(L)'
;EDHDAHDTLVCISTGKSKFDDARMKYPTELYVKSPGEMRELFEETYGDIGRVACDNTVAIAERCNVELPMGRNNAPMVRITIPAKKALPRHDDAKFGGDLTAWYKAYCAAFNVEPFPTTPTAEQLADSKVQCDTALRMLAEAGYIWRYGPGGDGSPEHAERRARLERELKILADKNISAYFLIVWDFVNWGRQRGIPANARGSGVGTMVGYVLGLSNACPVKYGLLFERFTDPDRSEYPDIDIDLCQDGRGEVINHVRSKYGHVAQIITFGTMKARAAIRDVARVLEVSLPVADRIAKLIPETLNITLEEAIEQEPELKGVLEGTRASLERVNQGLSPEQQISPERARELIEQAMTLEGQVRHAGVHAAGVIVATRPLSEIVPLYRQTGSDENEIVTQWDGPTCEKMGLLKMDFLGLRTLSIIERAKRLIVEGLGEKGMYAAVGRTPGDG
;
A
#
# COMPACT_ATOMS: atom_id res chain seq x y z
N GLU A 1 -13.27 7.16 -33.46
CA GLU A 1 -13.34 5.71 -33.19
C GLU A 1 -13.72 5.44 -31.72
N ASP A 2 -13.13 6.12 -30.76
CA ASP A 2 -13.33 5.84 -29.33
C ASP A 2 -14.58 6.48 -28.71
N HIS A 3 -15.35 7.27 -29.47
CA HIS A 3 -16.50 8.00 -28.94
C HIS A 3 -17.56 7.08 -28.32
N ASP A 4 -17.85 5.94 -28.93
CA ASP A 4 -18.86 5.00 -28.44
C ASP A 4 -18.43 4.29 -27.17
N ALA A 5 -17.15 3.93 -27.07
CA ALA A 5 -16.54 3.39 -25.86
C ALA A 5 -16.50 4.42 -24.73
N HIS A 6 -16.13 5.69 -25.05
CA HIS A 6 -16.18 6.80 -24.09
C HIS A 6 -17.61 7.04 -23.57
N ASP A 7 -18.60 7.05 -24.45
CA ASP A 7 -20.01 7.20 -24.06
C ASP A 7 -20.48 6.08 -23.14
N THR A 8 -20.06 4.84 -23.41
CA THR A 8 -20.29 3.68 -22.52
C THR A 8 -19.63 3.87 -21.16
N LEU A 9 -18.39 4.37 -21.12
CA LEU A 9 -17.67 4.64 -19.87
C LEU A 9 -18.36 5.73 -19.03
N VAL A 10 -18.88 6.79 -19.68
CA VAL A 10 -19.69 7.83 -19.03
C VAL A 10 -20.96 7.21 -18.40
N CYS A 11 -21.63 6.33 -19.12
CA CYS A 11 -22.79 5.62 -18.60
C CYS A 11 -22.43 4.71 -17.39
N ILE A 12 -21.29 4.00 -17.45
CA ILE A 12 -20.78 3.20 -16.32
C ILE A 12 -20.56 4.09 -15.10
N SER A 13 -19.89 5.20 -15.28
CA SER A 13 -19.52 6.14 -14.20
C SER A 13 -20.71 6.82 -13.56
N THR A 14 -21.73 7.15 -14.36
CA THR A 14 -22.95 7.84 -13.90
C THR A 14 -24.08 6.90 -13.47
N GLY A 15 -23.91 5.58 -13.63
CA GLY A 15 -24.92 4.58 -13.31
C GLY A 15 -26.12 4.56 -14.27
N LYS A 16 -25.97 5.10 -15.48
CA LYS A 16 -27.01 5.22 -16.49
C LYS A 16 -26.91 4.14 -17.56
N SER A 17 -27.98 3.94 -18.35
CA SER A 17 -27.94 3.13 -19.58
C SER A 17 -27.73 4.04 -20.80
N LYS A 18 -27.32 3.46 -21.92
CA LYS A 18 -27.22 4.19 -23.20
C LYS A 18 -28.58 4.70 -23.71
N PHE A 19 -29.68 4.08 -23.26
CA PHE A 19 -31.05 4.34 -23.69
C PHE A 19 -31.79 5.34 -22.77
N ASP A 20 -31.16 5.80 -21.69
CA ASP A 20 -31.71 6.85 -20.81
C ASP A 20 -31.59 8.22 -21.49
N ASP A 21 -32.70 8.85 -21.79
CA ASP A 21 -32.75 10.17 -22.45
C ASP A 21 -32.19 11.31 -21.59
N ALA A 22 -32.26 11.14 -20.27
CA ALA A 22 -31.81 12.16 -19.30
C ALA A 22 -30.33 11.99 -18.89
N ARG A 23 -29.56 11.15 -19.59
CA ARG A 23 -28.15 10.94 -19.28
C ARG A 23 -27.24 12.04 -19.84
N MET A 24 -26.06 12.18 -19.27
CA MET A 24 -25.01 13.01 -19.82
C MET A 24 -24.51 12.42 -21.16
N LYS A 25 -24.39 13.27 -22.15
CA LYS A 25 -23.86 12.94 -23.48
C LYS A 25 -22.80 13.98 -23.85
N TYR A 26 -21.70 13.52 -24.41
CA TYR A 26 -20.66 14.39 -24.94
C TYR A 26 -20.72 14.45 -26.47
N PRO A 27 -20.36 15.58 -27.07
CA PRO A 27 -20.24 15.66 -28.53
C PRO A 27 -19.04 14.85 -29.03
N THR A 28 -19.08 14.42 -30.28
CA THR A 28 -18.02 13.66 -30.96
C THR A 28 -16.71 14.43 -31.10
N GLU A 29 -16.75 15.75 -30.90
CA GLU A 29 -15.61 16.66 -31.07
C GLU A 29 -14.66 16.71 -29.86
N LEU A 30 -14.94 15.96 -28.79
CA LEU A 30 -14.08 15.90 -27.60
C LEU A 30 -12.94 14.87 -27.76
N TYR A 31 -12.07 15.10 -28.69
CA TYR A 31 -10.83 14.36 -28.88
C TYR A 31 -9.63 15.31 -28.86
N VAL A 32 -8.43 14.76 -28.68
CA VAL A 32 -7.19 15.55 -28.74
C VAL A 32 -6.93 15.95 -30.19
N LYS A 33 -7.25 17.19 -30.53
CA LYS A 33 -7.05 17.75 -31.87
C LYS A 33 -5.56 17.98 -32.12
N SER A 34 -5.14 17.79 -33.35
CA SER A 34 -3.81 18.22 -33.79
C SER A 34 -3.62 19.73 -33.69
N PRO A 35 -2.39 20.24 -33.60
CA PRO A 35 -2.14 21.67 -33.61
C PRO A 35 -2.75 22.40 -34.85
N GLY A 36 -2.77 21.73 -36.02
CA GLY A 36 -3.38 22.23 -37.22
C GLY A 36 -4.89 22.40 -37.11
N GLU A 37 -5.60 21.34 -36.71
CA GLU A 37 -7.06 21.35 -36.48
C GLU A 37 -7.47 22.39 -35.42
N MET A 38 -6.69 22.53 -34.34
CA MET A 38 -6.95 23.56 -33.32
C MET A 38 -6.79 24.96 -33.88
N ARG A 39 -5.74 25.20 -34.65
CA ARG A 39 -5.50 26.50 -35.29
C ARG A 39 -6.62 26.85 -36.26
N GLU A 40 -6.99 25.94 -37.15
CA GLU A 40 -8.07 26.11 -38.10
C GLU A 40 -9.39 26.44 -37.41
N LEU A 41 -9.78 25.66 -36.41
CA LEU A 41 -10.99 25.86 -35.60
C LEU A 41 -11.02 27.26 -34.94
N PHE A 42 -9.89 27.69 -34.35
CA PHE A 42 -9.80 28.95 -33.63
C PHE A 42 -9.76 30.14 -34.62
N GLU A 43 -9.08 29.99 -35.75
CA GLU A 43 -9.07 31.02 -36.80
C GLU A 43 -10.45 31.21 -37.46
N GLU A 44 -11.17 30.11 -37.73
CA GLU A 44 -12.55 30.17 -38.24
C GLU A 44 -13.50 30.82 -37.22
N THR A 45 -13.35 30.56 -35.94
CA THR A 45 -14.27 31.05 -34.90
C THR A 45 -13.96 32.50 -34.49
N TYR A 46 -12.67 32.84 -34.37
CA TYR A 46 -12.21 34.09 -33.74
C TYR A 46 -11.27 34.94 -34.63
N GLY A 47 -10.98 34.53 -35.85
CA GLY A 47 -10.09 35.22 -36.77
C GLY A 47 -8.66 35.35 -36.23
N ASP A 48 -8.06 36.52 -36.43
CA ASP A 48 -6.69 36.81 -35.97
C ASP A 48 -6.47 36.61 -34.48
N ILE A 49 -7.50 36.84 -33.63
CA ILE A 49 -7.44 36.64 -32.21
C ILE A 49 -7.28 35.13 -31.91
N GLY A 50 -7.96 34.27 -32.66
CA GLY A 50 -7.83 32.82 -32.54
C GLY A 50 -6.42 32.35 -32.86
N ARG A 51 -5.79 32.87 -33.89
CA ARG A 51 -4.39 32.59 -34.23
C ARG A 51 -3.43 32.98 -33.09
N VAL A 52 -3.58 34.22 -32.60
CA VAL A 52 -2.76 34.72 -31.48
C VAL A 52 -2.95 33.87 -30.21
N ALA A 53 -4.17 33.41 -29.94
CA ALA A 53 -4.44 32.52 -28.81
C ALA A 53 -3.69 31.19 -28.95
N CYS A 54 -3.67 30.56 -30.12
CA CYS A 54 -2.90 29.37 -30.40
C CYS A 54 -1.37 29.61 -30.25
N ASP A 55 -0.85 30.71 -30.77
CA ASP A 55 0.58 31.05 -30.63
C ASP A 55 0.96 31.27 -29.15
N ASN A 56 0.08 31.88 -28.36
CA ASN A 56 0.29 32.04 -26.92
C ASN A 56 0.38 30.73 -26.16
N THR A 57 -0.31 29.66 -26.60
CA THR A 57 -0.16 28.34 -25.96
C THR A 57 1.26 27.79 -26.08
N VAL A 58 1.88 27.99 -27.26
CA VAL A 58 3.29 27.62 -27.52
C VAL A 58 4.21 28.47 -26.65
N ALA A 59 4.01 29.80 -26.63
CA ALA A 59 4.83 30.69 -25.79
C ALA A 59 4.73 30.39 -24.31
N ILE A 60 3.56 29.95 -23.82
CA ILE A 60 3.40 29.45 -22.42
C ILE A 60 4.18 28.15 -22.22
N ALA A 61 4.06 27.20 -23.14
CA ALA A 61 4.76 25.93 -23.05
C ALA A 61 6.30 26.09 -23.01
N GLU A 62 6.84 27.02 -23.84
CA GLU A 62 8.27 27.33 -23.84
C GLU A 62 8.77 27.96 -22.54
N ARG A 63 7.89 28.62 -21.78
CA ARG A 63 8.22 29.16 -20.45
C ARG A 63 8.10 28.16 -19.35
N CYS A 64 7.39 27.05 -19.57
CA CYS A 64 7.20 25.97 -18.59
C CYS A 64 8.34 24.97 -18.75
N ASN A 65 9.29 24.99 -17.82
CA ASN A 65 10.38 24.02 -17.75
C ASN A 65 10.42 23.42 -16.37
N VAL A 66 9.93 22.20 -16.23
CA VAL A 66 9.86 21.48 -14.97
C VAL A 66 10.60 20.14 -15.08
N GLU A 67 11.64 19.98 -14.28
CA GLU A 67 12.31 18.71 -14.09
C GLU A 67 11.77 18.02 -12.85
N LEU A 68 11.17 16.84 -13.02
CA LEU A 68 10.76 16.03 -11.90
C LEU A 68 12.00 15.36 -11.28
N PRO A 69 12.25 15.53 -9.96
CA PRO A 69 13.44 15.00 -9.29
C PRO A 69 13.32 13.50 -9.04
N MET A 70 13.19 12.71 -10.12
CA MET A 70 13.08 11.26 -10.06
C MET A 70 14.29 10.64 -9.36
N GLY A 71 14.06 9.61 -8.52
CA GLY A 71 15.10 8.88 -7.82
C GLY A 71 15.80 9.64 -6.68
N ARG A 72 15.39 10.87 -6.36
CA ARG A 72 15.87 11.55 -5.13
C ARG A 72 15.20 10.92 -3.91
N ASN A 73 16.00 10.60 -2.90
CA ASN A 73 15.47 10.08 -1.65
C ASN A 73 14.69 11.19 -0.91
N ASN A 74 13.39 11.03 -0.79
CA ASN A 74 12.48 11.89 -0.03
C ASN A 74 11.93 11.19 1.23
N ALA A 75 12.52 10.05 1.63
CA ALA A 75 12.17 9.36 2.87
C ALA A 75 12.39 10.28 4.08
N PRO A 76 11.64 10.10 5.16
CA PRO A 76 11.79 10.91 6.36
C PRO A 76 13.22 10.86 6.87
N MET A 77 13.86 12.03 7.00
CA MET A 77 15.12 12.18 7.69
C MET A 77 14.84 12.39 9.17
N VAL A 78 15.39 11.53 10.00
CA VAL A 78 15.13 11.54 11.44
C VAL A 78 16.43 11.65 12.22
N ARG A 79 16.30 12.22 13.40
CA ARG A 79 17.31 12.17 14.47
C ARG A 79 16.77 11.30 15.58
N ILE A 80 17.65 10.69 16.36
CA ILE A 80 17.26 9.93 17.53
C ILE A 80 17.98 10.47 18.77
N THR A 81 17.21 10.71 19.82
CA THR A 81 17.80 11.05 21.11
C THR A 81 18.21 9.75 21.80
N ILE A 82 19.52 9.58 21.98
CA ILE A 82 20.10 8.45 22.72
C ILE A 82 20.24 8.90 24.18
N PRO A 83 19.55 8.26 25.14
CA PRO A 83 19.69 8.60 26.54
C PRO A 83 21.09 8.24 27.06
N ALA A 84 21.57 8.99 28.04
CA ALA A 84 22.83 8.66 28.69
C ALA A 84 22.77 7.23 29.26
N LYS A 85 23.83 6.43 29.08
CA LYS A 85 23.88 5.02 29.49
C LYS A 85 23.44 4.79 30.94
N LYS A 86 23.72 5.75 31.83
CA LYS A 86 23.32 5.72 33.25
C LYS A 86 21.81 5.93 33.47
N ALA A 87 21.10 6.49 32.50
CA ALA A 87 19.65 6.73 32.57
C ALA A 87 18.83 5.56 31.99
N LEU A 88 19.47 4.60 31.33
CA LEU A 88 18.81 3.43 30.78
C LEU A 88 18.51 2.40 31.86
N PRO A 89 17.29 1.82 31.91
CA PRO A 89 16.98 0.75 32.84
C PRO A 89 17.81 -0.48 32.53
N ARG A 90 18.25 -1.18 33.57
CA ARG A 90 19.01 -2.43 33.47
C ARG A 90 18.06 -3.61 33.65
N HIS A 91 18.35 -4.72 32.96
CA HIS A 91 17.53 -5.94 33.04
C HIS A 91 17.56 -6.59 34.43
N ASP A 92 18.60 -6.32 35.21
CA ASP A 92 18.80 -6.82 36.58
C ASP A 92 18.30 -5.82 37.67
N ASP A 93 17.68 -4.69 37.29
CA ASP A 93 17.07 -3.78 38.25
C ASP A 93 15.93 -4.50 39.01
N ALA A 94 15.98 -4.41 40.35
CA ALA A 94 15.03 -5.10 41.24
C ALA A 94 13.55 -4.76 40.95
N LYS A 95 13.27 -3.57 40.40
CA LYS A 95 11.92 -3.13 40.05
C LYS A 95 11.22 -3.97 38.97
N PHE A 96 12.00 -4.74 38.20
CA PHE A 96 11.42 -5.60 37.14
C PHE A 96 11.22 -7.04 37.62
N GLY A 97 11.83 -7.46 38.75
CA GLY A 97 11.63 -8.81 39.31
C GLY A 97 12.00 -9.96 38.36
N GLY A 98 12.87 -9.68 37.36
CA GLY A 98 13.23 -10.66 36.33
C GLY A 98 12.33 -10.61 35.08
N ASP A 99 11.28 -9.80 35.04
CA ASP A 99 10.43 -9.62 33.86
C ASP A 99 11.20 -8.82 32.77
N LEU A 100 11.76 -9.58 31.81
CA LEU A 100 12.48 -9.01 30.67
C LEU A 100 11.57 -8.24 29.71
N THR A 101 10.27 -8.56 29.66
CA THR A 101 9.31 -7.86 28.81
C THR A 101 9.02 -6.46 29.38
N ALA A 102 8.75 -6.37 30.68
CA ALA A 102 8.58 -5.09 31.36
C ALA A 102 9.85 -4.22 31.29
N TRP A 103 11.02 -4.84 31.46
CA TRP A 103 12.29 -4.15 31.30
C TRP A 103 12.50 -3.62 29.88
N TYR A 104 12.32 -4.47 28.85
CA TYR A 104 12.54 -4.06 27.45
C TYR A 104 11.57 -2.96 27.03
N LYS A 105 10.31 -3.05 27.49
CA LYS A 105 9.32 -1.99 27.30
C LYS A 105 9.79 -0.65 27.87
N ALA A 106 10.30 -0.66 29.10
CA ALA A 106 10.84 0.53 29.75
C ALA A 106 12.14 1.04 29.08
N TYR A 107 12.98 0.13 28.60
CA TYR A 107 14.21 0.46 27.85
C TYR A 107 13.86 1.17 26.54
N CYS A 108 12.93 0.63 25.77
CA CYS A 108 12.46 1.23 24.52
C CYS A 108 11.83 2.61 24.71
N ALA A 109 11.10 2.82 25.81
CA ALA A 109 10.46 4.11 26.12
C ALA A 109 11.45 5.27 26.37
N ALA A 110 12.73 4.95 26.60
CA ALA A 110 13.76 5.97 26.80
C ALA A 110 14.30 6.58 25.51
N PHE A 111 14.05 5.95 24.36
CA PHE A 111 14.49 6.44 23.05
C PHE A 111 13.38 7.25 22.38
N ASN A 112 13.76 8.33 21.72
CA ASN A 112 12.83 9.16 20.97
C ASN A 112 13.37 9.43 19.56
N VAL A 113 12.63 8.98 18.56
CA VAL A 113 12.88 9.25 17.14
C VAL A 113 12.11 10.50 16.77
N GLU A 114 12.73 11.48 16.16
CA GLU A 114 12.11 12.74 15.75
C GLU A 114 12.47 13.07 14.30
N PRO A 115 11.53 13.52 13.46
CA PRO A 115 11.86 14.05 12.16
C PRO A 115 12.62 15.37 12.31
N PHE A 116 13.46 15.70 11.34
CA PHE A 116 14.03 17.04 11.27
C PHE A 116 12.92 18.06 10.93
N PRO A 117 12.83 19.19 11.64
CA PRO A 117 11.79 20.19 11.39
C PRO A 117 12.00 20.97 10.09
N THR A 118 13.23 20.97 9.57
CA THR A 118 13.65 21.60 8.31
C THR A 118 14.64 20.69 7.61
N THR A 119 14.93 20.97 6.34
CA THR A 119 15.95 20.22 5.59
C THR A 119 17.30 20.30 6.33
N PRO A 120 17.85 19.15 6.78
CA PRO A 120 19.11 19.14 7.53
C PRO A 120 20.31 19.44 6.64
N THR A 121 21.37 19.97 7.25
CA THR A 121 22.68 20.13 6.59
C THR A 121 23.36 18.77 6.39
N ALA A 122 24.39 18.73 5.55
CA ALA A 122 25.18 17.51 5.34
C ALA A 122 25.85 17.01 6.64
N GLU A 123 26.31 17.92 7.50
CA GLU A 123 26.88 17.61 8.82
C GLU A 123 25.83 16.99 9.74
N GLN A 124 24.64 17.59 9.82
CA GLN A 124 23.52 17.04 10.61
C GLN A 124 23.09 15.66 10.13
N LEU A 125 23.14 15.40 8.80
CA LEU A 125 22.84 14.08 8.25
C LEU A 125 23.91 13.05 8.61
N ALA A 126 25.18 13.42 8.57
CA ALA A 126 26.29 12.55 8.96
C ALA A 126 26.20 12.18 10.44
N ASP A 127 25.95 13.16 11.31
CA ASP A 127 25.76 12.93 12.75
C ASP A 127 24.53 12.07 13.01
N SER A 128 23.43 12.33 12.32
CA SER A 128 22.20 11.53 12.45
C SER A 128 22.43 10.09 12.05
N LYS A 129 23.18 9.83 10.97
CA LYS A 129 23.52 8.46 10.56
C LYS A 129 24.22 7.71 11.68
N VAL A 130 25.25 8.30 12.27
CA VAL A 130 26.01 7.70 13.38
C VAL A 130 25.11 7.45 14.61
N GLN A 131 24.24 8.41 14.92
CA GLN A 131 23.26 8.26 16.02
C GLN A 131 22.26 7.14 15.74
N CYS A 132 21.70 7.06 14.51
CA CYS A 132 20.76 6.02 14.13
C CYS A 132 21.41 4.62 14.16
N ASP A 133 22.61 4.46 13.63
CA ASP A 133 23.35 3.21 13.67
C ASP A 133 23.63 2.77 15.13
N THR A 134 24.02 3.73 15.98
CA THR A 134 24.28 3.47 17.41
C THR A 134 23.00 3.07 18.15
N ALA A 135 21.93 3.82 17.95
CA ALA A 135 20.65 3.54 18.61
C ALA A 135 20.05 2.22 18.18
N LEU A 136 20.10 1.91 16.87
CA LEU A 136 19.62 0.63 16.33
C LEU A 136 20.37 -0.53 16.97
N ARG A 137 21.70 -0.43 17.08
CA ARG A 137 22.53 -1.43 17.77
C ARG A 137 22.13 -1.58 19.25
N MET A 138 21.98 -0.47 19.98
CA MET A 138 21.61 -0.50 21.40
C MET A 138 20.24 -1.15 21.62
N LEU A 139 19.26 -0.79 20.78
CA LEU A 139 17.91 -1.39 20.84
C LEU A 139 17.94 -2.88 20.47
N ALA A 140 18.74 -3.25 19.47
CA ALA A 140 18.88 -4.64 19.04
C ALA A 140 19.55 -5.52 20.11
N GLU A 141 20.60 -5.00 20.77
CA GLU A 141 21.26 -5.70 21.89
C GLU A 141 20.31 -5.88 23.08
N ALA A 142 19.56 -4.85 23.45
CA ALA A 142 18.54 -4.98 24.48
C ALA A 142 17.45 -5.96 24.09
N GLY A 143 16.99 -5.91 22.84
CA GLY A 143 16.02 -6.84 22.30
C GLY A 143 16.53 -8.28 22.24
N TYR A 144 17.82 -8.49 22.01
CA TYR A 144 18.44 -9.81 22.07
C TYR A 144 18.35 -10.39 23.50
N ILE A 145 18.67 -9.56 24.52
CA ILE A 145 18.50 -9.95 25.92
C ILE A 145 17.03 -10.28 26.22
N TRP A 146 16.11 -9.46 25.73
CA TRP A 146 14.67 -9.71 25.88
C TRP A 146 14.22 -11.06 25.31
N ARG A 147 14.71 -11.42 24.11
CA ARG A 147 14.31 -12.64 23.41
C ARG A 147 14.99 -13.92 23.92
N TYR A 148 16.24 -13.83 24.38
CA TYR A 148 17.09 -14.99 24.66
C TYR A 148 17.72 -14.98 26.06
N GLY A 149 17.41 -13.98 26.88
CA GLY A 149 18.01 -13.79 28.21
C GLY A 149 19.39 -13.13 28.17
N PRO A 150 19.88 -12.65 29.35
CA PRO A 150 21.12 -11.88 29.44
C PRO A 150 22.39 -12.71 29.16
N GLY A 151 22.34 -14.03 29.30
CA GLY A 151 23.45 -14.94 28.98
C GLY A 151 23.25 -15.75 27.70
N GLY A 152 22.18 -15.44 26.96
CA GLY A 152 21.69 -16.29 25.89
C GLY A 152 20.92 -17.51 26.46
N ASP A 153 20.28 -18.26 25.56
CA ASP A 153 19.45 -19.41 25.93
C ASP A 153 20.23 -20.75 26.09
N GLY A 154 21.58 -20.66 26.01
CA GLY A 154 22.46 -21.84 26.08
C GLY A 154 22.36 -22.79 24.88
N SER A 155 21.58 -22.46 23.86
CA SER A 155 21.40 -23.30 22.68
C SER A 155 22.62 -23.26 21.75
N PRO A 156 22.85 -24.31 20.93
CA PRO A 156 23.90 -24.30 19.91
C PRO A 156 23.77 -23.15 18.91
N GLU A 157 22.53 -22.71 18.64
CA GLU A 157 22.24 -21.64 17.71
C GLU A 157 22.59 -20.24 18.24
N HIS A 158 22.95 -20.12 19.52
CA HIS A 158 23.28 -18.80 20.10
C HIS A 158 24.38 -18.07 19.31
N ALA A 159 25.46 -18.77 18.97
CA ALA A 159 26.57 -18.20 18.20
C ALA A 159 26.12 -17.78 16.80
N GLU A 160 25.29 -18.59 16.14
CA GLU A 160 24.74 -18.28 14.82
C GLU A 160 23.83 -17.04 14.87
N ARG A 161 22.92 -16.97 15.87
CA ARG A 161 22.04 -15.80 16.07
C ARG A 161 22.82 -14.51 16.29
N ARG A 162 23.89 -14.57 17.08
CA ARG A 162 24.78 -13.42 17.31
C ARG A 162 25.52 -13.00 16.04
N ALA A 163 26.11 -13.96 15.33
CA ALA A 163 26.78 -13.68 14.06
C ALA A 163 25.82 -13.09 13.01
N ARG A 164 24.60 -13.63 12.96
CA ARG A 164 23.54 -13.13 12.08
C ARG A 164 23.15 -11.68 12.44
N LEU A 165 22.95 -11.37 13.72
CA LEU A 165 22.60 -10.03 14.18
C LEU A 165 23.68 -9.02 13.81
N GLU A 166 24.97 -9.34 14.09
CA GLU A 166 26.10 -8.46 13.75
C GLU A 166 26.21 -8.23 12.25
N ARG A 167 26.06 -9.27 11.44
CA ARG A 167 26.07 -9.17 9.97
C ARG A 167 24.96 -8.25 9.47
N GLU A 168 23.73 -8.44 9.97
CA GLU A 168 22.60 -7.62 9.56
C GLU A 168 22.77 -6.15 9.96
N LEU A 169 23.16 -5.87 11.20
CA LEU A 169 23.42 -4.49 11.66
C LEU A 169 24.48 -3.80 10.80
N LYS A 170 25.55 -4.53 10.43
CA LYS A 170 26.57 -3.99 9.54
C LYS A 170 26.00 -3.64 8.17
N ILE A 171 25.24 -4.55 7.53
CA ILE A 171 24.64 -4.30 6.21
C ILE A 171 23.67 -3.12 6.25
N LEU A 172 22.83 -2.99 7.30
CA LEU A 172 21.91 -1.87 7.45
C LEU A 172 22.64 -0.53 7.60
N ALA A 173 23.74 -0.50 8.34
CA ALA A 173 24.59 0.69 8.48
C ALA A 173 25.31 1.06 7.16
N ASP A 174 25.89 0.07 6.47
CA ASP A 174 26.58 0.27 5.18
C ASP A 174 25.60 0.79 4.10
N LYS A 175 24.36 0.31 4.10
CA LYS A 175 23.29 0.79 3.21
C LYS A 175 22.62 2.09 3.65
N ASN A 176 22.95 2.63 4.81
CA ASN A 176 22.32 3.83 5.37
C ASN A 176 20.80 3.71 5.56
N ILE A 177 20.31 2.52 5.96
CA ILE A 177 18.88 2.25 6.19
C ILE A 177 18.51 2.04 7.66
N SER A 178 19.44 2.27 8.60
CA SER A 178 19.16 2.20 10.05
C SER A 178 18.05 3.15 10.46
N ALA A 179 18.02 4.36 9.90
CA ALA A 179 16.96 5.34 10.15
C ALA A 179 15.57 4.79 9.75
N TYR A 180 15.46 4.08 8.64
CA TYR A 180 14.22 3.44 8.20
C TYR A 180 13.71 2.41 9.21
N PHE A 181 14.59 1.53 9.70
CA PHE A 181 14.23 0.58 10.76
C PHE A 181 13.76 1.28 12.03
N LEU A 182 14.40 2.39 12.41
CA LEU A 182 14.01 3.18 13.58
C LEU A 182 12.66 3.86 13.40
N ILE A 183 12.32 4.33 12.21
CA ILE A 183 11.00 4.88 11.89
C ILE A 183 9.93 3.79 12.04
N VAL A 184 10.15 2.62 11.44
CA VAL A 184 9.22 1.49 11.55
C VAL A 184 9.10 1.02 13.01
N TRP A 185 10.24 0.92 13.72
CA TRP A 185 10.26 0.59 15.13
C TRP A 185 9.51 1.61 15.99
N ASP A 186 9.63 2.90 15.70
CA ASP A 186 9.01 3.96 16.47
C ASP A 186 7.49 3.81 16.56
N PHE A 187 6.81 3.66 15.44
CA PHE A 187 5.35 3.52 15.48
C PHE A 187 4.89 2.16 15.99
N VAL A 188 5.63 1.07 15.73
CA VAL A 188 5.34 -0.24 16.32
C VAL A 188 5.52 -0.20 17.83
N ASN A 189 6.60 0.41 18.30
CA ASN A 189 6.87 0.59 19.73
C ASN A 189 5.82 1.50 20.40
N TRP A 190 5.42 2.58 19.73
CA TRP A 190 4.36 3.46 20.22
C TRP A 190 3.03 2.68 20.42
N GLY A 191 2.68 1.84 19.47
CA GLY A 191 1.53 0.93 19.59
C GLY A 191 1.69 -0.08 20.73
N ARG A 192 2.86 -0.72 20.83
CA ARG A 192 3.17 -1.68 21.89
C ARG A 192 3.08 -1.07 23.30
N GLN A 193 3.56 0.17 23.47
CA GLN A 193 3.43 0.89 24.73
C GLN A 193 1.96 1.07 25.17
N ARG A 194 1.02 1.06 24.21
CA ARG A 194 -0.43 1.24 24.40
C ARG A 194 -1.24 -0.06 24.28
N GLY A 195 -0.57 -1.20 24.12
CA GLY A 195 -1.24 -2.49 23.97
C GLY A 195 -1.88 -2.71 22.61
N ILE A 196 -1.42 -2.01 21.57
CA ILE A 196 -1.84 -2.22 20.17
C ILE A 196 -0.88 -3.24 19.55
N PRO A 197 -1.32 -4.48 19.28
CA PRO A 197 -0.49 -5.49 18.63
C PRO A 197 -0.10 -5.10 17.20
N ALA A 198 1.16 -5.33 16.88
CA ALA A 198 1.71 -5.16 15.55
C ALA A 198 2.67 -6.30 15.22
N ASN A 199 2.74 -6.71 13.97
CA ASN A 199 3.64 -7.77 13.51
C ASN A 199 4.05 -7.54 12.06
N ALA A 200 5.35 -7.64 11.76
CA ALA A 200 5.84 -7.58 10.40
C ALA A 200 5.37 -8.81 9.59
N ARG A 201 5.11 -8.58 8.32
CA ARG A 201 4.71 -9.57 7.32
C ARG A 201 5.67 -9.56 6.14
N GLY A 202 5.60 -10.62 5.31
CA GLY A 202 6.39 -10.69 4.08
C GLY A 202 7.89 -10.83 4.35
N SER A 203 8.70 -10.16 3.55
CA SER A 203 10.17 -10.22 3.63
C SER A 203 10.73 -9.65 4.93
N GLY A 204 10.05 -8.68 5.53
CA GLY A 204 10.45 -8.05 6.81
C GLY A 204 10.56 -9.03 7.99
N VAL A 205 9.86 -10.18 7.93
CA VAL A 205 9.96 -11.25 8.93
C VAL A 205 11.32 -11.96 8.91
N GLY A 206 12.04 -11.94 7.78
CA GLY A 206 13.31 -12.65 7.60
C GLY A 206 14.51 -12.00 8.29
N THR A 207 14.34 -10.92 9.07
CA THR A 207 15.44 -10.19 9.69
C THR A 207 15.58 -10.50 11.17
N MET A 208 16.84 -10.75 11.64
CA MET A 208 17.15 -10.88 13.06
C MET A 208 16.96 -9.54 13.78
N VAL A 209 17.34 -8.45 13.14
CA VAL A 209 17.13 -7.09 13.68
C VAL A 209 15.64 -6.83 13.90
N GLY A 210 14.77 -7.14 12.92
CA GLY A 210 13.31 -7.02 13.07
C GLY A 210 12.75 -7.89 14.20
N TYR A 211 13.26 -9.10 14.37
CA TYR A 211 12.85 -10.00 15.44
C TYR A 211 13.21 -9.46 16.83
N VAL A 212 14.45 -9.03 17.04
CA VAL A 212 14.89 -8.52 18.36
C VAL A 212 14.29 -7.15 18.67
N LEU A 213 14.00 -6.33 17.69
CA LEU A 213 13.25 -5.07 17.87
C LEU A 213 11.77 -5.33 18.18
N GLY A 214 11.29 -6.57 18.01
CA GLY A 214 9.90 -6.93 18.18
C GLY A 214 8.99 -6.45 17.05
N LEU A 215 9.54 -6.24 15.86
CA LEU A 215 8.74 -6.02 14.64
C LEU A 215 8.16 -7.34 14.16
N SER A 216 8.87 -8.46 14.37
CA SER A 216 8.44 -9.82 14.05
C SER A 216 8.46 -10.70 15.30
N ASN A 217 7.65 -11.77 15.30
CA ASN A 217 7.64 -12.79 16.33
C ASN A 217 8.20 -14.15 15.85
N ALA A 218 8.78 -14.20 14.65
CA ALA A 218 9.44 -15.41 14.12
C ALA A 218 10.96 -15.23 14.12
N CYS A 219 11.66 -16.06 14.90
CA CYS A 219 13.13 -16.08 14.90
C CYS A 219 13.65 -16.57 13.53
N PRO A 220 14.37 -15.76 12.75
CA PRO A 220 14.78 -16.14 11.41
C PRO A 220 15.76 -17.32 11.39
N VAL A 221 16.61 -17.46 12.38
CA VAL A 221 17.52 -18.62 12.50
C VAL A 221 16.72 -19.90 12.78
N LYS A 222 15.82 -19.88 13.76
CA LYS A 222 14.98 -21.05 14.10
C LYS A 222 14.15 -21.56 12.92
N TYR A 223 13.67 -20.65 12.07
CA TYR A 223 12.81 -20.99 10.92
C TYR A 223 13.55 -20.97 9.57
N GLY A 224 14.88 -20.86 9.56
CA GLY A 224 15.67 -20.89 8.33
C GLY A 224 15.34 -19.75 7.35
N LEU A 225 14.93 -18.58 7.83
CA LEU A 225 14.55 -17.46 6.99
C LEU A 225 15.78 -16.70 6.47
N LEU A 226 15.80 -16.40 5.19
CA LEU A 226 16.94 -15.75 4.53
C LEU A 226 16.82 -14.22 4.61
N PHE A 227 17.89 -13.56 5.06
CA PHE A 227 17.98 -12.10 5.10
C PHE A 227 18.04 -11.49 3.69
N GLU A 228 18.65 -12.19 2.76
CA GLU A 228 18.80 -11.79 1.37
C GLU A 228 17.46 -11.63 0.63
N ARG A 229 16.40 -12.24 1.13
CA ARG A 229 15.04 -12.00 0.63
C ARG A 229 14.46 -10.66 1.07
N PHE A 230 14.97 -10.12 2.17
CA PHE A 230 14.55 -8.82 2.69
C PHE A 230 15.31 -7.68 2.01
N THR A 231 16.65 -7.76 1.97
CA THR A 231 17.48 -6.80 1.25
C THR A 231 18.67 -7.49 0.62
N ASP A 232 18.86 -7.24 -0.67
CA ASP A 232 20.05 -7.64 -1.40
C ASP A 232 21.12 -6.56 -1.18
N PRO A 233 22.39 -6.91 -0.85
CA PRO A 233 23.48 -5.95 -0.76
C PRO A 233 23.62 -5.06 -2.00
N ASP A 234 23.27 -5.55 -3.17
CA ASP A 234 23.41 -4.85 -4.45
C ASP A 234 22.20 -4.00 -4.85
N ARG A 235 21.05 -4.10 -4.15
CA ARG A 235 19.87 -3.26 -4.41
C ARG A 235 19.99 -1.91 -3.72
N SER A 236 19.67 -0.84 -4.47
CA SER A 236 19.65 0.54 -3.96
C SER A 236 18.30 0.95 -3.33
N GLU A 237 17.25 0.17 -3.54
CA GLU A 237 15.89 0.46 -3.05
C GLU A 237 15.74 0.14 -1.57
N TYR A 238 14.87 0.90 -0.89
CA TYR A 238 14.47 0.57 0.48
C TYR A 238 13.73 -0.76 0.49
N PRO A 239 14.04 -1.64 1.47
CA PRO A 239 13.26 -2.86 1.65
C PRO A 239 11.84 -2.54 2.13
N ASP A 240 10.85 -3.29 1.68
CA ASP A 240 9.47 -3.14 2.09
C ASP A 240 9.21 -3.88 3.41
N ILE A 241 8.79 -3.15 4.44
CA ILE A 241 8.37 -3.72 5.73
C ILE A 241 6.88 -3.46 5.89
N ASP A 242 6.09 -4.46 5.51
CA ASP A 242 4.65 -4.48 5.80
C ASP A 242 4.42 -4.71 7.29
N ILE A 243 3.58 -3.90 7.91
CA ILE A 243 3.19 -4.08 9.32
C ILE A 243 1.68 -4.33 9.41
N ASP A 244 1.36 -5.52 9.88
CA ASP A 244 0.00 -5.88 10.27
C ASP A 244 -0.30 -5.33 11.66
N LEU A 245 -1.33 -4.52 11.78
CA LEU A 245 -1.80 -3.91 13.02
C LEU A 245 -3.14 -4.50 13.44
N CYS A 246 -3.40 -4.53 14.74
CA CYS A 246 -4.74 -4.69 15.24
C CYS A 246 -5.67 -3.64 14.62
N GLN A 247 -6.75 -4.08 13.98
CA GLN A 247 -7.66 -3.18 13.25
C GLN A 247 -8.22 -2.07 14.14
N ASP A 248 -8.54 -2.39 15.40
CA ASP A 248 -9.13 -1.43 16.33
C ASP A 248 -8.15 -0.31 16.71
N GLY A 249 -6.85 -0.60 16.76
CA GLY A 249 -5.79 0.38 17.10
C GLY A 249 -5.10 1.04 15.89
N ARG A 250 -5.38 0.57 14.66
CA ARG A 250 -4.70 1.06 13.46
C ARG A 250 -4.85 2.58 13.27
N GLY A 251 -6.05 3.11 13.46
CA GLY A 251 -6.31 4.54 13.33
C GLY A 251 -5.48 5.39 14.28
N GLU A 252 -5.30 4.93 15.52
CA GLU A 252 -4.48 5.64 16.52
C GLU A 252 -3.01 5.69 16.10
N VAL A 253 -2.46 4.57 15.56
CA VAL A 253 -1.08 4.52 15.06
C VAL A 253 -0.89 5.47 13.88
N ILE A 254 -1.81 5.49 12.91
CA ILE A 254 -1.74 6.41 11.76
C ILE A 254 -1.81 7.87 12.23
N ASN A 255 -2.68 8.19 13.18
CA ASN A 255 -2.78 9.54 13.75
C ASN A 255 -1.51 9.95 14.49
N HIS A 256 -0.86 9.01 15.20
CA HIS A 256 0.45 9.25 15.80
C HIS A 256 1.50 9.57 14.74
N VAL A 257 1.58 8.78 13.66
CA VAL A 257 2.51 9.02 12.55
C VAL A 257 2.26 10.40 11.92
N ARG A 258 1.00 10.76 11.65
CA ARG A 258 0.63 12.08 11.14
C ARG A 258 1.08 13.21 12.06
N SER A 259 0.79 13.09 13.35
CA SER A 259 1.13 14.13 14.33
C SER A 259 2.63 14.29 14.52
N LYS A 260 3.39 13.19 14.43
CA LYS A 260 4.83 13.17 14.68
C LYS A 260 5.65 13.60 13.46
N TYR A 261 5.31 13.05 12.27
CA TYR A 261 6.07 13.28 11.04
C TYR A 261 5.56 14.44 10.19
N GLY A 262 4.30 14.84 10.36
CA GLY A 262 3.69 16.02 9.75
C GLY A 262 3.31 15.87 8.28
N HIS A 263 4.20 15.38 7.43
CA HIS A 263 4.00 15.27 5.98
C HIS A 263 3.58 13.85 5.59
N VAL A 264 2.29 13.55 5.79
CA VAL A 264 1.74 12.20 5.64
C VAL A 264 0.50 12.24 4.75
N ALA A 265 0.43 11.37 3.76
CA ALA A 265 -0.74 11.19 2.89
C ALA A 265 -1.04 9.71 2.68
N GLN A 266 -2.30 9.39 2.43
CA GLN A 266 -2.70 8.09 1.93
C GLN A 266 -2.40 7.99 0.43
N ILE A 267 -2.30 6.78 -0.10
CA ILE A 267 -2.00 6.55 -1.52
C ILE A 267 -3.31 6.33 -2.27
N ILE A 268 -3.44 6.95 -3.45
CA ILE A 268 -4.53 6.65 -4.37
C ILE A 268 -4.36 5.25 -4.95
N THR A 269 -5.48 4.61 -5.22
CA THR A 269 -5.52 3.39 -6.05
C THR A 269 -6.49 3.58 -7.20
N PHE A 270 -6.13 3.05 -8.35
CA PHE A 270 -6.99 3.08 -9.53
C PHE A 270 -7.57 1.68 -9.74
N GLY A 271 -8.88 1.56 -9.55
CA GLY A 271 -9.62 0.35 -9.88
C GLY A 271 -9.84 0.27 -11.39
N THR A 272 -9.18 -0.66 -12.07
CA THR A 272 -9.36 -0.91 -13.49
C THR A 272 -10.45 -1.94 -13.75
N MET A 273 -11.11 -1.83 -14.89
CA MET A 273 -12.08 -2.83 -15.35
C MET A 273 -11.33 -4.10 -15.77
N LYS A 274 -11.53 -5.19 -15.04
CA LYS A 274 -11.04 -6.52 -15.41
C LYS A 274 -12.08 -7.23 -16.31
N ALA A 275 -11.67 -8.22 -17.07
CA ALA A 275 -12.46 -8.95 -18.06
C ALA A 275 -13.92 -9.23 -17.63
N ARG A 276 -14.13 -9.91 -16.49
CA ARG A 276 -15.48 -10.22 -15.98
C ARG A 276 -16.27 -8.99 -15.56
N ALA A 277 -15.58 -7.95 -15.05
CA ALA A 277 -16.24 -6.71 -14.65
C ALA A 277 -16.65 -5.89 -15.87
N ALA A 278 -15.78 -5.81 -16.89
CA ALA A 278 -16.08 -5.13 -18.15
C ALA A 278 -17.33 -5.69 -18.80
N ILE A 279 -17.44 -7.03 -18.92
CA ILE A 279 -18.66 -7.67 -19.45
C ILE A 279 -19.91 -7.26 -18.67
N ARG A 280 -19.88 -7.30 -17.33
CA ARG A 280 -21.07 -6.96 -16.53
C ARG A 280 -21.43 -5.47 -16.57
N ASP A 281 -20.42 -4.60 -16.54
CA ASP A 281 -20.66 -3.15 -16.58
C ASP A 281 -21.19 -2.71 -17.95
N VAL A 282 -20.62 -3.21 -19.05
CA VAL A 282 -21.11 -2.93 -20.40
C VAL A 282 -22.51 -3.57 -20.62
N ALA A 283 -22.73 -4.78 -20.14
CA ALA A 283 -24.05 -5.43 -20.20
C ALA A 283 -25.14 -4.58 -19.54
N ARG A 284 -24.84 -4.00 -18.36
CA ARG A 284 -25.76 -3.10 -17.66
C ARG A 284 -26.05 -1.83 -18.48
N VAL A 285 -25.05 -1.23 -19.09
CA VAL A 285 -25.18 -0.02 -19.92
C VAL A 285 -25.97 -0.29 -21.18
N LEU A 286 -25.78 -1.47 -21.77
CA LEU A 286 -26.51 -1.93 -22.95
C LEU A 286 -27.87 -2.57 -22.62
N GLU A 287 -28.33 -2.57 -21.36
CA GLU A 287 -29.57 -3.21 -20.91
C GLU A 287 -29.66 -4.70 -21.26
N VAL A 288 -28.51 -5.38 -21.33
CA VAL A 288 -28.48 -6.85 -21.45
C VAL A 288 -28.85 -7.45 -20.09
N SER A 289 -29.74 -8.47 -20.14
CA SER A 289 -30.25 -9.08 -18.91
C SER A 289 -29.13 -9.64 -18.02
N LEU A 290 -29.29 -9.50 -16.71
CA LEU A 290 -28.28 -9.96 -15.73
C LEU A 290 -27.96 -11.47 -15.86
N PRO A 291 -28.92 -12.38 -16.10
CA PRO A 291 -28.62 -13.79 -16.31
C PRO A 291 -27.69 -14.04 -17.50
N VAL A 292 -27.90 -13.34 -18.63
CA VAL A 292 -27.03 -13.42 -19.80
C VAL A 292 -25.64 -12.90 -19.49
N ALA A 293 -25.54 -11.71 -18.91
CA ALA A 293 -24.26 -11.11 -18.52
C ALA A 293 -23.43 -12.01 -17.59
N ASP A 294 -24.08 -12.62 -16.60
CA ASP A 294 -23.43 -13.56 -15.69
C ASP A 294 -22.98 -14.86 -16.34
N ARG A 295 -23.77 -15.39 -17.30
CA ARG A 295 -23.38 -16.58 -18.05
C ARG A 295 -22.17 -16.31 -18.93
N ILE A 296 -22.15 -15.20 -19.68
CA ILE A 296 -21.01 -14.81 -20.49
C ILE A 296 -19.78 -14.58 -19.61
N ALA A 297 -19.91 -13.82 -18.51
CA ALA A 297 -18.81 -13.58 -17.59
C ALA A 297 -18.25 -14.87 -16.95
N LYS A 298 -19.06 -15.91 -16.75
CA LYS A 298 -18.63 -17.21 -16.22
C LYS A 298 -17.84 -18.06 -17.23
N LEU A 299 -17.96 -17.77 -18.52
CA LEU A 299 -17.15 -18.45 -19.56
C LEU A 299 -15.67 -17.99 -19.47
N ILE A 300 -15.38 -16.82 -18.87
CA ILE A 300 -14.01 -16.33 -18.71
C ILE A 300 -13.30 -17.21 -17.68
N PRO A 301 -12.13 -17.80 -17.99
CA PRO A 301 -11.35 -18.62 -17.07
C PRO A 301 -10.98 -17.90 -15.76
N GLU A 302 -10.74 -18.66 -14.68
CA GLU A 302 -10.34 -18.11 -13.37
C GLU A 302 -8.82 -17.82 -13.26
N THR A 303 -8.16 -17.66 -14.40
CA THR A 303 -6.74 -17.31 -14.45
C THR A 303 -6.54 -15.87 -14.00
N LEU A 304 -5.56 -15.66 -13.12
CA LEU A 304 -5.25 -14.34 -12.58
C LEU A 304 -4.83 -13.39 -13.71
N ASN A 305 -5.49 -12.23 -13.77
CA ASN A 305 -5.22 -11.16 -14.74
C ASN A 305 -5.43 -11.55 -16.22
N ILE A 306 -6.19 -12.60 -16.51
CA ILE A 306 -6.55 -12.95 -17.89
C ILE A 306 -7.28 -11.79 -18.56
N THR A 307 -6.91 -11.48 -19.80
CA THR A 307 -7.60 -10.50 -20.64
C THR A 307 -8.78 -11.14 -21.37
N LEU A 308 -9.71 -10.31 -21.87
CA LEU A 308 -10.82 -10.81 -22.71
C LEU A 308 -10.31 -11.45 -24.00
N GLU A 309 -9.26 -10.89 -24.60
CA GLU A 309 -8.61 -11.44 -25.79
C GLU A 309 -8.08 -12.85 -25.53
N GLU A 310 -7.27 -13.01 -24.47
CA GLU A 310 -6.76 -14.33 -24.06
C GLU A 310 -7.87 -15.30 -23.68
N ALA A 311 -8.94 -14.82 -23.03
CA ALA A 311 -10.09 -15.66 -22.68
C ALA A 311 -10.85 -16.15 -23.91
N ILE A 312 -11.01 -15.32 -24.94
CA ILE A 312 -11.66 -15.66 -26.20
C ILE A 312 -10.84 -16.71 -26.98
N GLU A 313 -9.48 -16.59 -26.93
CA GLU A 313 -8.59 -17.59 -27.55
C GLU A 313 -8.66 -18.95 -26.85
N GLN A 314 -8.78 -18.96 -25.51
CA GLN A 314 -8.75 -20.17 -24.70
C GLN A 314 -10.11 -20.87 -24.62
N GLU A 315 -11.22 -20.11 -24.69
CA GLU A 315 -12.58 -20.62 -24.50
C GLU A 315 -13.41 -20.60 -25.81
N PRO A 316 -13.53 -21.73 -26.49
CA PRO A 316 -14.32 -21.82 -27.74
C PRO A 316 -15.78 -21.39 -27.61
N GLU A 317 -16.36 -21.55 -26.43
CA GLU A 317 -17.73 -21.13 -26.16
C GLU A 317 -17.86 -19.61 -26.11
N LEU A 318 -16.92 -18.92 -25.43
CA LEU A 318 -16.88 -17.46 -25.41
C LEU A 318 -16.63 -16.88 -26.81
N LYS A 319 -15.70 -17.47 -27.54
CA LYS A 319 -15.46 -17.16 -28.96
C LYS A 319 -16.73 -17.33 -29.79
N GLY A 320 -17.46 -18.43 -29.59
CA GLY A 320 -18.73 -18.67 -30.27
C GLY A 320 -19.81 -17.65 -29.93
N VAL A 321 -19.83 -17.10 -28.71
CA VAL A 321 -20.74 -15.99 -28.35
C VAL A 321 -20.37 -14.72 -29.11
N LEU A 322 -19.07 -14.39 -29.20
CA LEU A 322 -18.57 -13.22 -29.97
C LEU A 322 -18.91 -13.38 -31.48
N GLU A 323 -18.69 -14.54 -32.03
CA GLU A 323 -19.00 -14.84 -33.45
C GLU A 323 -20.51 -14.99 -33.75
N GLY A 324 -21.32 -15.04 -32.70
CA GLY A 324 -22.77 -15.18 -32.83
C GLY A 324 -23.20 -16.59 -33.24
N THR A 325 -22.41 -17.63 -32.91
CA THR A 325 -22.75 -19.00 -33.29
C THR A 325 -24.04 -19.46 -32.59
N ARG A 326 -24.91 -20.18 -33.34
CA ARG A 326 -26.20 -20.62 -32.83
C ARG A 326 -26.07 -21.45 -31.55
N ALA A 327 -25.12 -22.39 -31.51
CA ALA A 327 -24.95 -23.30 -30.38
C ALA A 327 -24.57 -22.56 -29.09
N SER A 328 -23.63 -21.57 -29.16
CA SER A 328 -23.20 -20.79 -28.02
C SER A 328 -24.31 -19.86 -27.53
N LEU A 329 -25.04 -19.22 -28.45
CA LEU A 329 -26.17 -18.35 -28.11
C LEU A 329 -27.35 -19.11 -27.49
N GLU A 330 -27.69 -20.30 -28.00
CA GLU A 330 -28.73 -21.16 -27.40
C GLU A 330 -28.40 -21.52 -25.96
N ARG A 331 -27.10 -21.78 -25.62
CA ARG A 331 -26.67 -22.07 -24.25
C ARG A 331 -26.79 -20.84 -23.34
N VAL A 332 -26.33 -19.68 -23.81
CA VAL A 332 -26.41 -18.44 -23.05
C VAL A 332 -27.87 -18.02 -22.82
N ASN A 333 -28.75 -18.27 -23.78
CA ASN A 333 -30.17 -17.92 -23.73
C ASN A 333 -31.08 -19.04 -23.11
N GLN A 334 -30.51 -20.17 -22.76
CA GLN A 334 -31.29 -21.34 -22.30
C GLN A 334 -32.19 -21.01 -21.10
N GLY A 335 -33.49 -21.29 -21.23
CA GLY A 335 -34.46 -21.10 -20.14
C GLY A 335 -34.79 -19.65 -19.81
N LEU A 336 -34.42 -18.70 -20.67
CA LEU A 336 -34.78 -17.30 -20.55
C LEU A 336 -35.99 -16.94 -21.39
N SER A 337 -36.79 -15.97 -20.92
CA SER A 337 -37.87 -15.41 -21.72
C SER A 337 -37.32 -14.67 -22.95
N PRO A 338 -38.10 -14.55 -24.06
CA PRO A 338 -37.63 -13.86 -25.26
C PRO A 338 -37.06 -12.46 -25.02
N GLU A 339 -37.63 -11.73 -24.06
CA GLU A 339 -37.21 -10.37 -23.69
C GLU A 339 -35.85 -10.35 -22.95
N GLN A 340 -35.45 -11.46 -22.34
CA GLN A 340 -34.21 -11.61 -21.61
C GLN A 340 -33.07 -12.17 -22.47
N GLN A 341 -33.41 -12.72 -23.65
CA GLN A 341 -32.42 -13.33 -24.55
C GLN A 341 -31.57 -12.26 -25.24
N ILE A 342 -30.34 -12.63 -25.61
CA ILE A 342 -29.43 -11.78 -26.36
C ILE A 342 -29.37 -12.24 -27.83
N SER A 343 -29.40 -11.26 -28.74
CA SER A 343 -29.20 -11.52 -30.18
C SER A 343 -27.70 -11.63 -30.51
N PRO A 344 -27.36 -12.23 -31.68
CA PRO A 344 -25.96 -12.29 -32.11
C PRO A 344 -25.27 -10.96 -32.21
N GLU A 345 -25.95 -9.93 -32.73
CA GLU A 345 -25.43 -8.58 -32.93
C GLU A 345 -25.16 -7.94 -31.57
N ARG A 346 -26.08 -8.10 -30.63
CA ARG A 346 -25.97 -7.53 -29.29
C ARG A 346 -24.90 -8.22 -28.47
N ALA A 347 -24.70 -9.53 -28.66
CA ALA A 347 -23.63 -10.29 -28.00
C ALA A 347 -22.24 -9.83 -28.49
N ARG A 348 -22.11 -9.60 -29.79
CA ARG A 348 -20.89 -9.05 -30.38
C ARG A 348 -20.61 -7.65 -29.86
N GLU A 349 -21.57 -6.74 -29.91
CA GLU A 349 -21.47 -5.37 -29.40
C GLU A 349 -21.02 -5.36 -27.94
N LEU A 350 -21.61 -6.19 -27.09
CA LEU A 350 -21.25 -6.32 -25.68
C LEU A 350 -19.78 -6.70 -25.50
N ILE A 351 -19.31 -7.73 -26.20
CA ILE A 351 -17.95 -8.24 -26.03
C ILE A 351 -16.92 -7.26 -26.61
N GLU A 352 -17.15 -6.71 -27.81
CA GLU A 352 -16.26 -5.73 -28.45
C GLU A 352 -16.11 -4.46 -27.60
N GLN A 353 -17.21 -3.92 -27.08
CA GLN A 353 -17.13 -2.76 -26.17
C GLN A 353 -16.45 -3.12 -24.85
N ALA A 354 -16.68 -4.31 -24.31
CA ALA A 354 -15.99 -4.76 -23.09
C ALA A 354 -14.49 -4.92 -23.31
N MET A 355 -14.04 -5.41 -24.48
CA MET A 355 -12.62 -5.49 -24.84
C MET A 355 -11.98 -4.09 -24.96
N THR A 356 -12.68 -3.13 -25.55
CA THR A 356 -12.20 -1.75 -25.67
C THR A 356 -12.06 -1.06 -24.31
N LEU A 357 -12.95 -1.37 -23.36
CA LEU A 357 -12.96 -0.76 -22.03
C LEU A 357 -12.17 -1.54 -20.98
N GLU A 358 -11.75 -2.77 -21.28
CA GLU A 358 -10.91 -3.55 -20.39
C GLU A 358 -9.59 -2.81 -20.08
N GLY A 359 -9.19 -2.84 -18.83
CA GLY A 359 -7.97 -2.13 -18.38
C GLY A 359 -8.16 -0.64 -18.10
N GLN A 360 -9.24 -0.02 -18.60
CA GLN A 360 -9.52 1.39 -18.30
C GLN A 360 -9.86 1.61 -16.83
N VAL A 361 -9.47 2.79 -16.32
CA VAL A 361 -9.78 3.18 -14.94
C VAL A 361 -11.29 3.39 -14.79
N ARG A 362 -11.89 2.67 -13.87
CA ARG A 362 -13.31 2.78 -13.53
C ARG A 362 -13.57 3.76 -12.40
N HIS A 363 -12.75 3.72 -11.37
CA HIS A 363 -12.85 4.60 -10.21
C HIS A 363 -11.49 4.75 -9.52
N ALA A 364 -11.33 5.86 -8.84
CA ALA A 364 -10.24 6.07 -7.90
C ALA A 364 -10.69 5.71 -6.50
N GLY A 365 -9.83 5.04 -5.75
CA GLY A 365 -10.01 4.69 -4.35
C GLY A 365 -8.80 5.11 -3.53
N VAL A 366 -8.83 4.78 -2.24
CA VAL A 366 -7.71 4.99 -1.33
C VAL A 366 -7.13 3.64 -0.97
N HIS A 367 -5.80 3.54 -0.97
CA HIS A 367 -5.10 2.31 -0.62
C HIS A 367 -5.44 1.89 0.82
N ALA A 368 -5.79 0.61 1.00
CA ALA A 368 -6.27 0.12 2.29
C ALA A 368 -5.23 0.21 3.42
N ALA A 369 -3.93 0.17 3.08
CA ALA A 369 -2.83 0.09 4.03
C ALA A 369 -1.75 1.16 3.78
N GLY A 370 -1.48 1.52 2.52
CA GLY A 370 -0.35 2.35 2.12
C GLY A 370 -0.47 3.80 2.56
N VAL A 371 0.58 4.26 3.21
CA VAL A 371 0.74 5.65 3.67
C VAL A 371 2.12 6.14 3.23
N ILE A 372 2.16 7.32 2.65
CA ILE A 372 3.41 8.01 2.32
C ILE A 372 3.80 8.92 3.48
N VAL A 373 5.07 8.89 3.84
CA VAL A 373 5.67 9.80 4.83
C VAL A 373 6.87 10.49 4.19
N ALA A 374 6.96 11.81 4.31
CA ALA A 374 8.02 12.62 3.70
C ALA A 374 8.69 13.57 4.71
N THR A 375 9.86 14.13 4.31
CA THR A 375 10.64 15.10 5.11
C THR A 375 10.20 16.55 4.92
N ARG A 376 9.44 16.82 3.84
CA ARG A 376 8.99 18.17 3.45
C ARG A 376 7.56 18.12 2.95
N PRO A 377 6.90 19.26 2.76
CA PRO A 377 5.52 19.28 2.28
C PRO A 377 5.32 18.41 1.05
N LEU A 378 4.40 17.45 1.15
CA LEU A 378 4.14 16.50 0.06
C LEU A 378 3.69 17.20 -1.23
N SER A 379 3.03 18.38 -1.11
CA SER A 379 2.63 19.21 -2.26
C SER A 379 3.79 19.73 -3.10
N GLU A 380 5.01 19.71 -2.57
CA GLU A 380 6.25 20.07 -3.31
C GLU A 380 6.85 18.87 -4.07
N ILE A 381 6.33 17.65 -3.82
CA ILE A 381 6.87 16.40 -4.36
C ILE A 381 5.88 15.74 -5.30
N VAL A 382 4.61 15.62 -4.87
CA VAL A 382 3.53 14.93 -5.58
C VAL A 382 2.24 15.75 -5.53
N PRO A 383 1.39 15.68 -6.55
CA PRO A 383 0.07 16.30 -6.50
C PRO A 383 -0.80 15.59 -5.46
N LEU A 384 -1.59 16.37 -4.74
CA LEU A 384 -2.46 15.91 -3.67
C LEU A 384 -3.92 16.24 -3.96
N TYR A 385 -4.84 15.47 -3.42
CA TYR A 385 -6.25 15.80 -3.42
C TYR A 385 -6.92 15.39 -2.11
N ARG A 386 -8.12 15.90 -1.89
CA ARG A 386 -8.98 15.53 -0.80
C ARG A 386 -10.25 14.88 -1.35
N GLN A 387 -10.61 13.73 -0.83
CA GLN A 387 -11.87 13.09 -1.20
C GLN A 387 -13.05 13.90 -0.65
N THR A 388 -14.08 14.09 -1.46
CA THR A 388 -15.29 14.81 -1.04
C THR A 388 -15.96 14.09 0.13
N GLY A 389 -16.19 14.80 1.24
CA GLY A 389 -16.82 14.25 2.44
C GLY A 389 -15.85 13.55 3.41
N SER A 390 -14.55 13.54 3.14
CA SER A 390 -13.54 13.08 4.09
C SER A 390 -13.17 14.17 5.11
N ASP A 391 -12.55 13.76 6.22
CA ASP A 391 -12.02 14.68 7.23
C ASP A 391 -10.94 15.59 6.63
N GLU A 392 -10.80 16.81 7.18
CA GLU A 392 -9.83 17.80 6.70
C GLU A 392 -8.39 17.30 6.68
N ASN A 393 -8.06 16.30 7.49
CA ASN A 393 -6.74 15.71 7.60
C ASN A 393 -6.52 14.49 6.70
N GLU A 394 -7.52 14.06 5.93
CA GLU A 394 -7.40 12.92 5.01
C GLU A 394 -6.91 13.39 3.64
N ILE A 395 -5.61 13.59 3.55
CA ILE A 395 -4.93 13.95 2.30
C ILE A 395 -4.54 12.65 1.57
N VAL A 396 -4.76 12.64 0.25
CA VAL A 396 -4.46 11.51 -0.64
C VAL A 396 -3.55 11.97 -1.77
N THR A 397 -2.59 11.15 -2.18
CA THR A 397 -1.77 11.43 -3.38
C THR A 397 -2.63 11.26 -4.63
N GLN A 398 -2.34 12.03 -5.69
CA GLN A 398 -2.97 11.81 -7.00
C GLN A 398 -2.21 10.80 -7.86
N TRP A 399 -1.02 10.38 -7.41
CA TRP A 399 -0.22 9.33 -8.03
C TRP A 399 -0.27 8.06 -7.19
N ASP A 400 -0.24 6.92 -7.88
CA ASP A 400 -0.23 5.60 -7.26
C ASP A 400 1.07 5.30 -6.50
N GLY A 401 1.10 4.17 -5.77
CA GLY A 401 2.26 3.76 -4.97
C GLY A 401 3.55 3.68 -5.78
N PRO A 402 3.59 2.92 -6.88
CA PRO A 402 4.79 2.80 -7.72
C PRO A 402 5.32 4.14 -8.24
N THR A 403 4.43 5.06 -8.59
CA THR A 403 4.82 6.39 -9.05
C THR A 403 5.37 7.26 -7.90
N CYS A 404 4.76 7.19 -6.72
CA CYS A 404 5.28 7.85 -5.52
C CYS A 404 6.66 7.32 -5.12
N GLU A 405 6.90 6.03 -5.23
CA GLU A 405 8.21 5.40 -4.96
C GLU A 405 9.28 5.87 -5.97
N LYS A 406 8.94 6.02 -7.25
CA LYS A 406 9.84 6.63 -8.27
C LYS A 406 10.22 8.07 -7.94
N MET A 407 9.36 8.79 -7.22
CA MET A 407 9.66 10.12 -6.69
C MET A 407 10.49 10.06 -5.39
N GLY A 408 10.95 8.88 -4.98
CA GLY A 408 11.77 8.66 -3.80
C GLY A 408 11.01 8.79 -2.48
N LEU A 409 9.69 8.73 -2.50
CA LEU A 409 8.86 8.72 -1.31
C LEU A 409 8.86 7.34 -0.66
N LEU A 410 8.85 7.33 0.67
CA LEU A 410 8.78 6.10 1.44
C LEU A 410 7.31 5.70 1.65
N LYS A 411 6.94 4.56 1.06
CA LYS A 411 5.66 3.90 1.34
C LYS A 411 5.77 3.05 2.60
N MET A 412 4.79 3.16 3.46
CA MET A 412 4.63 2.33 4.66
C MET A 412 3.25 1.68 4.63
N ASP A 413 3.20 0.36 4.75
CA ASP A 413 1.94 -0.38 4.74
C ASP A 413 1.48 -0.68 6.18
N PHE A 414 0.41 0.00 6.59
CA PHE A 414 -0.29 -0.18 7.85
C PHE A 414 -1.56 -0.99 7.63
N LEU A 415 -1.45 -2.31 7.54
CA LEU A 415 -2.61 -3.15 7.30
C LEU A 415 -3.37 -3.45 8.59
N GLY A 416 -4.66 -3.12 8.64
CA GLY A 416 -5.55 -3.47 9.75
C GLY A 416 -6.06 -4.90 9.61
N LEU A 417 -5.67 -5.81 10.52
CA LEU A 417 -6.15 -7.18 10.52
C LEU A 417 -7.18 -7.42 11.63
N ARG A 418 -8.41 -7.77 11.23
CA ARG A 418 -9.48 -8.16 12.17
C ARG A 418 -9.10 -9.37 13.01
N THR A 419 -8.34 -10.31 12.46
CA THR A 419 -7.86 -11.50 13.19
C THR A 419 -6.98 -11.12 14.38
N LEU A 420 -6.11 -10.11 14.26
CA LEU A 420 -5.32 -9.63 15.39
C LEU A 420 -6.20 -9.02 16.48
N SER A 421 -7.25 -8.27 16.11
CA SER A 421 -8.24 -7.74 17.07
C SER A 421 -8.97 -8.86 17.82
N ILE A 422 -9.36 -9.91 17.10
CA ILE A 422 -10.04 -11.08 17.69
C ILE A 422 -9.12 -11.80 18.68
N ILE A 423 -7.86 -12.07 18.29
CA ILE A 423 -6.87 -12.72 19.14
C ILE A 423 -6.62 -11.89 20.40
N GLU A 424 -6.43 -10.59 20.27
CA GLU A 424 -6.16 -9.72 21.41
C GLU A 424 -7.36 -9.62 22.37
N ARG A 425 -8.57 -9.58 21.84
CA ARG A 425 -9.79 -9.62 22.64
C ARG A 425 -9.94 -10.94 23.37
N ALA A 426 -9.64 -12.06 22.68
CA ALA A 426 -9.65 -13.39 23.32
C ALA A 426 -8.63 -13.47 24.45
N LYS A 427 -7.40 -13.01 24.24
CA LYS A 427 -6.36 -12.94 25.28
C LYS A 427 -6.83 -12.12 26.49
N ARG A 428 -7.41 -10.95 26.27
CA ARG A 428 -7.96 -10.11 27.34
C ARG A 428 -9.03 -10.84 28.16
N LEU A 429 -10.00 -11.47 27.49
CA LEU A 429 -11.07 -12.23 28.15
C LEU A 429 -10.53 -13.41 28.97
N ILE A 430 -9.51 -14.10 28.46
CA ILE A 430 -8.85 -15.20 29.19
C ILE A 430 -8.16 -14.66 30.45
N VAL A 431 -7.40 -13.55 30.32
CA VAL A 431 -6.71 -12.95 31.48
C VAL A 431 -7.73 -12.41 32.50
N GLU A 432 -8.81 -11.79 32.05
CA GLU A 432 -9.89 -11.33 32.94
C GLU A 432 -10.58 -12.49 33.67
N GLY A 433 -10.77 -13.63 33.00
CA GLY A 433 -11.45 -14.79 33.58
C GLY A 433 -10.58 -15.64 34.47
N LEU A 434 -9.32 -15.89 34.12
CA LEU A 434 -8.40 -16.82 34.81
C LEU A 434 -7.32 -16.10 35.62
N GLY A 435 -7.12 -14.82 35.42
CA GLY A 435 -5.93 -14.08 35.82
C GLY A 435 -4.70 -14.51 35.02
N GLU A 436 -3.64 -13.71 35.04
CA GLU A 436 -2.42 -13.98 34.28
C GLU A 436 -1.76 -15.30 34.69
N LYS A 437 -1.65 -15.55 35.99
CA LYS A 437 -1.11 -16.82 36.52
C LYS A 437 -1.92 -18.06 36.13
N GLY A 438 -3.25 -17.93 36.14
CA GLY A 438 -4.15 -19.02 35.72
C GLY A 438 -4.05 -19.33 34.24
N MET A 439 -3.88 -18.29 33.42
CA MET A 439 -3.65 -18.43 31.96
C MET A 439 -2.38 -19.24 31.68
N TYR A 440 -1.25 -18.87 32.28
CA TYR A 440 0.01 -19.61 32.11
C TYR A 440 -0.11 -21.07 32.65
N ALA A 441 -0.71 -21.27 33.81
CA ALA A 441 -0.93 -22.58 34.39
C ALA A 441 -1.80 -23.49 33.49
N ALA A 442 -2.82 -22.94 32.84
CA ALA A 442 -3.72 -23.66 31.94
C ALA A 442 -3.00 -24.22 30.69
N VAL A 443 -1.87 -23.63 30.29
CA VAL A 443 -1.03 -24.11 29.17
C VAL A 443 0.27 -24.78 29.64
N GLY A 444 0.42 -25.06 30.94
CA GLY A 444 1.59 -25.71 31.51
C GLY A 444 2.86 -24.84 31.45
N ARG A 445 2.73 -23.52 31.53
CA ARG A 445 3.84 -22.56 31.52
C ARG A 445 3.84 -21.70 32.78
N THR A 446 4.92 -20.97 32.98
CA THR A 446 5.05 -19.95 34.02
C THR A 446 5.06 -18.53 33.42
N PRO A 447 4.64 -17.49 34.18
CA PRO A 447 4.81 -16.10 33.71
C PRO A 447 6.30 -15.82 33.40
N GLY A 448 6.56 -15.40 32.14
CA GLY A 448 7.93 -15.20 31.65
C GLY A 448 8.43 -16.25 30.65
N ASP A 449 7.77 -17.39 30.53
CA ASP A 449 8.02 -18.34 29.44
C ASP A 449 7.50 -17.75 28.13
N GLY A 450 8.39 -17.19 27.28
CA GLY A 450 8.10 -16.54 26.01
C GLY A 450 7.73 -17.48 24.86
#